data_c3be69909ec6788ff0d2bf84eaf1ed29
#
_entry.id   c3be69909ec6788ff0d2bf84eaf1ed29
#
_cell.length_a   1.000
_cell.length_b   1.000
_cell.length_c   1.000
_cell.angle_alpha   90.00
_cell.angle_beta   90.00
_cell.angle_gamma   90.00
#
_symmetry.space_group_name_H-M   'P 1'
#
loop_
_entity.id
_entity.type
_entity.pdbx_description
1 polymer ?
#
loop_
_entity_poly.entity_id
_entity_poly.type
_entity_poly.pdbx_seq_one_letter_code
_entity_poly.pdbx_strand_id
1 'polypeptide(L)'
;MSLLVPGPDLAALRARLSSSPSPWLVACFCAAWCDTCEQYKPKLEALAAALPQHVFAWIDIEDHAELLGDEDVENFPTLLVQIGSRVVFYGPMLPHIGHLERLLESVDETSAAVATPLPDLPRLLAA
;
A
#
# COMPACT_ATOMS: atom_id res chain seq x y z
N MET A 1 -9.34 -9.26 -9.18
CA MET A 1 -8.96 -9.15 -7.77
C MET A 1 -8.70 -7.72 -7.41
N SER A 2 -9.09 -7.32 -6.21
CA SER A 2 -8.96 -5.93 -5.76
C SER A 2 -7.63 -5.67 -5.06
N LEU A 3 -7.11 -6.65 -4.34
CA LEU A 3 -5.78 -6.58 -3.73
C LEU A 3 -4.77 -7.21 -4.68
N LEU A 4 -3.80 -6.41 -5.13
CA LEU A 4 -2.87 -6.82 -6.17
C LEU A 4 -1.49 -7.09 -5.58
N VAL A 5 -0.82 -8.12 -6.08
CA VAL A 5 0.49 -8.55 -5.59
C VAL A 5 1.53 -8.28 -6.68
N PRO A 6 2.59 -7.48 -6.41
CA PRO A 6 3.67 -7.30 -7.38
C PRO A 6 4.27 -8.65 -7.80
N GLY A 7 4.53 -8.79 -9.08
CA GLY A 7 4.90 -10.07 -9.68
C GLY A 7 3.71 -10.63 -10.45
N PRO A 8 2.85 -11.50 -9.83
CA PRO A 8 1.70 -12.06 -10.54
C PRO A 8 0.74 -11.01 -11.09
N ASP A 9 0.51 -9.93 -10.35
CA ASP A 9 -0.45 -8.90 -10.72
C ASP A 9 0.21 -7.61 -11.22
N LEU A 10 1.48 -7.66 -11.61
CA LEU A 10 2.22 -6.45 -11.99
C LEU A 10 1.57 -5.69 -13.14
N ALA A 11 1.10 -6.40 -14.15
CA ALA A 11 0.43 -5.76 -15.30
C ALA A 11 -0.84 -5.02 -14.86
N ALA A 12 -1.62 -5.63 -13.96
CA ALA A 12 -2.83 -5.01 -13.43
C ALA A 12 -2.48 -3.79 -12.57
N LEU A 13 -1.43 -3.87 -11.76
CA LEU A 13 -0.94 -2.73 -10.97
C LEU A 13 -0.56 -1.56 -11.87
N ARG A 14 0.22 -1.83 -12.90
CA ARG A 14 0.65 -0.81 -13.87
C ARG A 14 -0.55 -0.14 -14.55
N ALA A 15 -1.51 -0.96 -14.99
CA ALA A 15 -2.70 -0.46 -15.67
C ALA A 15 -3.52 0.43 -14.74
N ARG A 16 -3.73 0.00 -13.49
CA ARG A 16 -4.50 0.74 -12.50
C ARG A 16 -3.82 2.05 -12.13
N LEU A 17 -2.51 2.03 -11.91
CA LEU A 17 -1.74 3.24 -11.56
C LEU A 17 -1.68 4.24 -12.70
N SER A 18 -1.75 3.77 -13.95
CA SER A 18 -1.71 4.63 -15.13
C SER A 18 -3.07 5.20 -15.50
N SER A 19 -4.15 4.69 -14.94
CA SER A 19 -5.51 5.09 -15.31
C SER A 19 -5.93 6.45 -14.76
N SER A 20 -5.14 7.03 -13.87
CA SER A 20 -5.42 8.33 -13.26
C SER A 20 -4.13 9.14 -13.16
N PRO A 21 -4.18 10.48 -13.32
CA PRO A 21 -3.01 11.35 -13.13
C PRO A 21 -2.54 11.42 -11.68
N SER A 22 -3.43 11.17 -10.72
CA SER A 22 -3.11 11.17 -9.29
C SER A 22 -3.70 9.94 -8.62
N PRO A 23 -3.16 8.74 -8.89
CA PRO A 23 -3.72 7.53 -8.31
C PRO A 23 -3.48 7.47 -6.80
N TRP A 24 -4.44 6.88 -6.08
CA TRP A 24 -4.28 6.55 -4.67
C TRP A 24 -3.73 5.13 -4.58
N LEU A 25 -2.54 5.00 -4.01
CA LEU A 25 -1.93 3.70 -3.74
C LEU A 25 -1.94 3.44 -2.24
N VAL A 26 -2.53 2.32 -1.86
CA VAL A 26 -2.49 1.81 -0.49
C VAL A 26 -1.64 0.54 -0.51
N ALA A 27 -0.42 0.63 -0.01
CA ALA A 27 0.50 -0.50 0.03
C ALA A 27 0.59 -1.06 1.43
N CYS A 28 0.44 -2.38 1.56
CA CYS A 28 0.59 -3.10 2.81
C CYS A 28 1.86 -3.92 2.76
N PHE A 29 2.81 -3.60 3.62
CA PHE A 29 4.07 -4.35 3.74
C PHE A 29 3.90 -5.41 4.80
N CYS A 30 4.08 -6.66 4.41
CA CYS A 30 3.94 -7.82 5.29
C CYS A 30 4.99 -8.87 4.96
N ALA A 31 5.00 -9.96 5.73
CA ALA A 31 5.86 -11.10 5.49
C ALA A 31 5.02 -12.38 5.49
N ALA A 32 5.36 -13.32 4.62
CA ALA A 32 4.61 -14.56 4.46
C ALA A 32 4.56 -15.40 5.75
N TRP A 33 5.59 -15.29 6.59
CA TRP A 33 5.67 -16.02 7.86
C TRP A 33 4.89 -15.38 9.01
N CYS A 34 4.31 -14.21 8.80
CA CYS A 34 3.64 -13.46 9.86
C CYS A 34 2.15 -13.81 9.93
N ASP A 35 1.72 -14.40 11.05
CA ASP A 35 0.30 -14.76 11.26
C ASP A 35 -0.62 -13.55 11.26
N THR A 36 -0.17 -12.43 11.83
CA THR A 36 -0.93 -11.19 11.81
C THR A 36 -1.23 -10.74 10.39
N CYS A 37 -0.25 -10.87 9.49
CA CYS A 37 -0.42 -10.55 8.08
C CYS A 37 -1.44 -11.46 7.41
N GLU A 38 -1.39 -12.75 7.70
CA GLU A 38 -2.36 -13.71 7.14
C GLU A 38 -3.79 -13.38 7.56
N GLN A 39 -3.96 -12.98 8.82
CA GLN A 39 -5.28 -12.60 9.36
C GLN A 39 -5.76 -11.26 8.79
N TYR A 40 -4.85 -10.37 8.49
CA TYR A 40 -5.16 -9.04 7.96
C TYR A 40 -5.55 -9.08 6.48
N LYS A 41 -4.93 -9.96 5.72
CA LYS A 41 -5.08 -10.01 4.26
C LYS A 41 -6.52 -10.11 3.77
N PRO A 42 -7.37 -11.02 4.29
CA PRO A 42 -8.76 -11.07 3.82
C PRO A 42 -9.56 -9.82 4.15
N LYS A 43 -9.24 -9.16 5.26
CA LYS A 43 -9.89 -7.90 5.63
C LYS A 43 -9.49 -6.78 4.70
N LEU A 44 -8.20 -6.74 4.31
CA LEU A 44 -7.69 -5.77 3.36
C LEU A 44 -8.28 -6.01 1.96
N GLU A 45 -8.43 -7.27 1.56
CA GLU A 45 -9.05 -7.62 0.29
C GLU A 45 -10.50 -7.12 0.24
N ALA A 46 -11.25 -7.29 1.34
CA ALA A 46 -12.62 -6.80 1.42
C ALA A 46 -12.69 -5.27 1.31
N LEU A 47 -11.77 -4.58 1.98
CA LEU A 47 -11.71 -3.12 1.90
C LEU A 47 -11.35 -2.66 0.50
N ALA A 48 -10.41 -3.33 -0.15
CA ALA A 48 -10.00 -3.01 -1.52
C ALA A 48 -11.19 -3.17 -2.49
N ALA A 49 -12.00 -4.20 -2.30
CA ALA A 49 -13.20 -4.40 -3.11
C ALA A 49 -14.25 -3.31 -2.87
N ALA A 50 -14.32 -2.79 -1.65
CA ALA A 50 -15.26 -1.72 -1.29
C ALA A 50 -14.80 -0.34 -1.81
N LEU A 51 -13.51 -0.17 -2.09
CA LEU A 51 -12.91 1.09 -2.56
C LEU A 51 -12.23 0.89 -3.92
N PRO A 52 -13.01 0.59 -4.98
CA PRO A 52 -12.43 0.24 -6.28
C PRO A 52 -11.69 1.40 -6.96
N GLN A 53 -11.88 2.63 -6.50
CA GLN A 53 -11.18 3.80 -7.02
C GLN A 53 -9.74 3.91 -6.53
N HIS A 54 -9.38 3.19 -5.46
CA HIS A 54 -8.02 3.15 -4.94
C HIS A 54 -7.31 1.88 -5.40
N VAL A 55 -5.99 1.95 -5.55
CA VAL A 55 -5.16 0.80 -5.89
C VAL A 55 -4.57 0.24 -4.62
N PHE A 56 -4.88 -1.01 -4.30
CA PHE A 56 -4.36 -1.69 -3.11
C PHE A 56 -3.31 -2.72 -3.54
N ALA A 57 -2.15 -2.68 -2.89
CA ALA A 57 -1.06 -3.60 -3.16
C ALA A 57 -0.63 -4.32 -1.89
N TRP A 58 -0.39 -5.62 -2.02
CA TRP A 58 0.16 -6.47 -0.96
C TRP A 58 1.61 -6.76 -1.29
N ILE A 59 2.53 -6.27 -0.46
CA ILE A 59 3.96 -6.35 -0.74
C ILE A 59 4.64 -7.21 0.33
N ASP A 60 5.19 -8.35 -0.09
CA ASP A 60 6.01 -9.17 0.78
C ASP A 60 7.41 -8.57 0.81
N ILE A 61 7.89 -8.21 2.00
CA ILE A 61 9.16 -7.52 2.17
C ILE A 61 10.37 -8.40 1.82
N GLU A 62 10.22 -9.72 1.85
CA GLU A 62 11.30 -10.63 1.49
C GLU A 62 11.43 -10.79 -0.02
N ASP A 63 10.29 -10.75 -0.73
CA ASP A 63 10.27 -10.87 -2.19
C ASP A 63 10.61 -9.55 -2.89
N HIS A 64 10.26 -8.42 -2.27
CA HIS A 64 10.35 -7.10 -2.88
C HIS A 64 10.98 -6.06 -1.95
N ALA A 65 12.15 -6.41 -1.40
CA ALA A 65 12.89 -5.53 -0.49
C ALA A 65 13.23 -4.17 -1.14
N GLU A 66 13.39 -4.15 -2.46
CA GLU A 66 13.70 -2.92 -3.21
C GLU A 66 12.59 -1.88 -3.13
N LEU A 67 11.37 -2.28 -2.83
CA LEU A 67 10.25 -1.36 -2.69
C LEU A 67 10.24 -0.64 -1.34
N LEU A 68 11.07 -1.07 -0.39
CA LEU A 68 11.25 -0.40 0.88
C LEU A 68 12.32 0.68 0.85
N GLY A 69 13.23 0.63 -0.13
CA GLY A 69 14.40 1.50 -0.13
C GLY A 69 15.28 1.22 1.08
N ASP A 70 15.58 2.25 1.86
CA ASP A 70 16.42 2.14 3.05
C ASP A 70 15.61 1.90 4.33
N GLU A 71 14.29 1.75 4.23
CA GLU A 71 13.43 1.54 5.40
C GLU A 71 13.42 0.08 5.85
N ASP A 72 13.48 -0.13 7.16
CA ASP A 72 13.33 -1.44 7.78
C ASP A 72 11.92 -1.57 8.34
N VAL A 73 11.23 -2.64 7.98
CA VAL A 73 9.89 -2.93 8.51
C VAL A 73 10.02 -3.96 9.62
N GLU A 74 9.79 -3.53 10.85
CA GLU A 74 9.89 -4.38 12.04
C GLU A 74 8.53 -4.78 12.61
N ASN A 75 7.49 -4.01 12.30
CA ASN A 75 6.13 -4.25 12.79
C ASN A 75 5.17 -4.46 11.64
N PHE A 76 4.28 -5.41 11.76
CA PHE A 76 3.30 -5.75 10.72
C PHE A 76 1.89 -5.61 11.24
N PRO A 77 0.96 -5.12 10.41
CA PRO A 77 1.22 -4.59 9.07
C PRO A 77 1.81 -3.19 9.12
N THR A 78 2.62 -2.85 8.13
CA THR A 78 3.08 -1.48 7.89
C THR A 78 2.39 -0.99 6.62
N LEU A 79 1.76 0.17 6.70
CA LEU A 79 0.97 0.72 5.61
C LEU A 79 1.65 1.95 5.02
N LEU A 80 1.50 2.11 3.70
CA LEU A 80 1.89 3.31 2.99
C LEU A 80 0.70 3.77 2.17
N VAL A 81 0.36 5.06 2.28
CA VAL A 81 -0.68 5.66 1.45
C VAL A 81 -0.03 6.78 0.64
N GLN A 82 -0.08 6.65 -0.67
CA GLN A 82 0.48 7.63 -1.61
C GLN A 82 -0.60 8.13 -2.55
N ILE A 83 -0.71 9.46 -2.66
CA ILE A 83 -1.66 10.12 -3.57
C ILE A 83 -0.84 10.86 -4.61
N GLY A 84 -0.88 10.39 -5.86
CA GLY A 84 -0.02 10.89 -6.90
C GLY A 84 1.46 10.66 -6.54
N SER A 85 2.22 11.74 -6.41
CA SER A 85 3.64 11.68 -6.03
C SER A 85 3.89 11.91 -4.54
N ARG A 86 2.83 12.06 -3.74
CA ARG A 86 2.94 12.44 -2.33
C ARG A 86 2.58 11.29 -1.42
N VAL A 87 3.50 10.87 -0.56
CA VAL A 87 3.23 9.88 0.49
C VAL A 87 2.64 10.62 1.68
N VAL A 88 1.37 10.35 1.98
CA VAL A 88 0.64 11.04 3.05
C VAL A 88 0.60 10.24 4.35
N PHE A 89 0.96 8.96 4.32
CA PHE A 89 1.10 8.13 5.51
C PHE A 89 2.10 7.02 5.26
N TYR A 90 2.94 6.76 6.25
CA TYR A 90 3.80 5.59 6.29
C TYR A 90 4.07 5.21 7.75
N GLY A 91 3.81 3.96 8.09
CA GLY A 91 4.12 3.45 9.43
C GLY A 91 3.35 2.19 9.77
N PRO A 92 3.70 1.56 10.91
CA PRO A 92 2.97 0.41 11.39
C PRO A 92 1.58 0.81 11.86
N MET A 93 0.65 -0.13 11.79
CA MET A 93 -0.74 0.08 12.17
C MET A 93 -1.23 -1.17 12.90
N LEU A 94 -2.08 -1.00 13.90
CA LEU A 94 -2.72 -2.13 14.54
C LEU A 94 -3.52 -2.93 13.50
N PRO A 95 -3.58 -4.27 13.62
CA PRO A 95 -4.19 -5.12 12.60
C PRO A 95 -5.73 -5.10 12.66
N HIS A 96 -6.31 -3.92 12.78
CA HIS A 96 -7.74 -3.68 12.77
C HIS A 96 -8.06 -2.82 11.55
N ILE A 97 -8.77 -3.40 10.61
CA ILE A 97 -9.03 -2.73 9.31
C ILE A 97 -9.71 -1.37 9.48
N GLY A 98 -10.47 -1.18 10.54
CA GLY A 98 -11.13 0.10 10.84
C GLY A 98 -10.15 1.27 10.99
N HIS A 99 -8.93 1.02 11.45
CA HIS A 99 -7.91 2.06 11.53
C HIS A 99 -7.50 2.56 10.15
N LEU A 100 -7.34 1.64 9.20
CA LEU A 100 -7.02 2.01 7.82
C LEU A 100 -8.20 2.73 7.16
N GLU A 101 -9.42 2.25 7.37
CA GLU A 101 -10.61 2.91 6.83
C GLU A 101 -10.69 4.37 7.28
N ARG A 102 -10.47 4.62 8.57
CA ARG A 102 -10.49 5.99 9.12
C ARG A 102 -9.37 6.85 8.56
N LEU A 103 -8.18 6.26 8.40
CA LEU A 103 -7.06 6.98 7.80
C LEU A 103 -7.42 7.42 6.38
N LEU A 104 -7.96 6.52 5.56
CA LEU A 104 -8.31 6.82 4.18
C LEU A 104 -9.40 7.88 4.07
N GLU A 105 -10.30 7.97 5.05
CA GLU A 105 -11.31 9.01 5.13
C GLU A 105 -10.73 10.37 5.53
N SER A 106 -9.58 10.39 6.21
CA SER A 106 -8.99 11.60 6.77
C SER A 106 -7.93 12.25 5.87
N VAL A 107 -7.47 11.57 4.82
CA VAL A 107 -6.41 12.09 3.93
C VAL A 107 -6.97 12.41 2.55
N ASP A 108 -6.34 13.37 1.86
CA ASP A 108 -6.68 13.75 0.50
C ASP A 108 -5.44 14.39 -0.18
N GLU A 109 -5.63 14.93 -1.38
CA GLU A 109 -4.54 15.53 -2.15
C GLU A 109 -3.90 16.74 -1.45
N THR A 110 -4.56 17.31 -0.45
CA THR A 110 -4.03 18.45 0.31
C THR A 110 -3.27 18.04 1.56
N SER A 111 -3.27 16.75 1.92
CA SER A 111 -2.56 16.26 3.08
C SER A 111 -1.06 16.44 2.92
N ALA A 112 -0.39 16.79 4.03
CA ALA A 112 1.06 16.99 4.02
C ALA A 112 1.81 15.69 3.75
N ALA A 113 2.91 15.76 3.00
CA ALA A 113 3.77 14.62 2.78
C ALA A 113 4.51 14.24 4.07
N VAL A 114 4.74 12.93 4.26
CA VAL A 114 5.58 12.46 5.37
C VAL A 114 7.03 12.90 5.16
N ALA A 115 7.76 13.07 6.26
CA ALA A 115 9.16 13.50 6.21
C ALA A 115 10.12 12.37 5.84
N THR A 116 9.72 11.10 6.05
CA THR A 116 10.56 9.94 5.76
C THR A 116 10.85 9.83 4.26
N PRO A 117 12.12 9.72 3.85
CA PRO A 117 12.43 9.51 2.43
C PRO A 117 12.08 8.08 2.02
N LEU A 118 11.12 7.96 1.12
CA LEU A 118 10.60 6.67 0.67
C LEU A 118 10.72 6.57 -0.85
N PRO A 119 10.86 5.35 -1.40
CA PRO A 119 10.84 5.17 -2.84
C PRO A 119 9.47 5.55 -3.41
N ASP A 120 9.46 6.00 -4.66
CA ASP A 120 8.23 6.31 -5.37
C ASP A 120 7.64 5.00 -5.91
N LEU A 121 6.76 4.37 -5.14
CA LEU A 121 6.20 3.06 -5.48
C LEU A 121 5.45 3.05 -6.81
N PRO A 122 4.57 4.01 -7.13
CA PRO A 122 3.90 4.00 -8.42
C PRO A 122 4.89 4.00 -9.59
N ARG A 123 5.99 4.74 -9.47
CA ARG A 123 7.02 4.78 -10.50
C ARG A 123 7.77 3.45 -10.62
N LEU A 124 8.14 2.85 -9.48
CA LEU A 124 8.83 1.57 -9.47
C LEU A 124 7.95 0.45 -10.02
N LEU A 125 6.68 0.44 -9.65
CA LEU A 125 5.74 -0.58 -10.11
C LEU A 125 5.37 -0.40 -11.58
N ALA A 126 5.43 0.82 -12.10
CA ALA A 126 5.12 1.12 -13.50
C ALA A 126 6.34 0.96 -14.42
N ALA A 127 7.52 0.85 -13.86
CA ALA A 127 8.76 0.76 -14.64
C ALA A 127 8.93 -0.56 -15.38
#